data_b3c5dc87307aa034865b51a7cd4568b4
#
_entry.id   b3c5dc87307aa034865b51a7cd4568b4
#
_cell.length_a   1.000
_cell.length_b   1.000
_cell.length_c   1.000
_cell.angle_alpha   90.00
_cell.angle_beta   90.00
_cell.angle_gamma   90.00
#
_symmetry.space_group_name_H-M   'P 1'
#
loop_
_entity.id
_entity.type
_entity.pdbx_description
1 polymer ?
#
loop_
_entity_poly.entity_id
_entity_poly.type
_entity_poly.pdbx_seq_one_letter_code
_entity_poly.pdbx_strand_id
1 'polypeptide(L)'
;NAMEGEPMSPLELARVGEQVGSDVPYCVLGGTALAEGRGEVLTPLPSLPKCWVVLCKPEFSISTPALFAKIDSVRLRCRPDTRGVIAALEAGDLTGVARRMYNVFEDALPSHRRSRVNDIKNILIQCGALGASMSGTGPTAFGLFDDEGLAQEARERLGDFSGEVFLTQTV
;
A
#
# COMPACT_ATOMS: atom_id res chain seq x y z
N ASN A 1 11.62 20.99 -10.50
CA ASN A 1 13.06 20.88 -10.26
C ASN A 1 13.79 20.57 -11.57
N ALA A 2 13.44 19.46 -12.26
CA ALA A 2 14.08 19.10 -13.53
C ALA A 2 13.93 20.19 -14.62
N MET A 3 12.79 20.85 -14.71
CA MET A 3 12.56 21.96 -15.67
C MET A 3 13.43 23.17 -15.39
N GLU A 4 13.87 23.38 -14.15
CA GLU A 4 14.72 24.49 -13.71
C GLU A 4 16.20 24.09 -13.62
N GLY A 5 16.60 22.96 -14.21
CA GLY A 5 17.99 22.47 -14.17
C GLY A 5 18.42 21.86 -12.84
N GLU A 6 17.48 21.36 -12.06
CA GLU A 6 17.69 20.64 -10.80
C GLU A 6 18.45 21.43 -9.71
N PRO A 7 18.01 22.67 -9.41
CA PRO A 7 18.71 23.52 -8.45
C PRO A 7 18.66 23.01 -7.00
N MET A 8 17.78 22.04 -6.69
CA MET A 8 17.62 21.46 -5.36
C MET A 8 18.01 19.97 -5.35
N SER A 9 18.67 19.56 -4.29
CA SER A 9 18.86 18.13 -4.00
C SER A 9 17.49 17.47 -3.70
N PRO A 10 17.38 16.12 -3.83
CA PRO A 10 16.16 15.39 -3.47
C PRO A 10 15.69 15.67 -2.03
N LEU A 11 16.61 15.82 -1.08
CA LEU A 11 16.27 16.13 0.32
C LEU A 11 15.71 17.54 0.50
N GLU A 12 16.25 18.53 -0.20
CA GLU A 12 15.73 19.90 -0.18
C GLU A 12 14.35 19.95 -0.84
N LEU A 13 14.17 19.24 -1.95
CA LEU A 13 12.89 19.14 -2.64
C LEU A 13 11.84 18.43 -1.77
N ALA A 14 12.23 17.37 -1.05
CA ALA A 14 11.35 16.69 -0.10
C ALA A 14 10.88 17.62 1.02
N ARG A 15 11.77 18.45 1.60
CA ARG A 15 11.43 19.46 2.62
C ARG A 15 10.45 20.52 2.11
N VAL A 16 10.63 20.95 0.88
CA VAL A 16 9.66 21.88 0.23
C VAL A 16 8.32 21.15 0.03
N GLY A 17 8.36 19.91 -0.43
CA GLY A 17 7.19 19.08 -0.66
C GLY A 17 6.36 18.82 0.61
N GLU A 18 6.98 18.72 1.78
CA GLU A 18 6.30 18.56 3.06
C GLU A 18 5.29 19.68 3.34
N GLN A 19 5.57 20.90 2.88
CA GLN A 19 4.66 22.05 3.02
C GLN A 19 3.38 21.89 2.20
N VAL A 20 3.41 21.05 1.18
CA VAL A 20 2.26 20.73 0.32
C VAL A 20 1.45 19.57 0.91
N GLY A 21 2.12 18.56 1.45
CA GLY A 21 1.47 17.42 2.08
C GLY A 21 2.47 16.41 2.66
N SER A 22 2.05 15.70 3.70
CA SER A 22 2.89 14.76 4.46
C SER A 22 3.46 13.61 3.60
N ASP A 23 2.75 13.20 2.55
CA ASP A 23 3.16 12.08 1.69
C ASP A 23 4.10 12.54 0.55
N VAL A 24 4.22 13.86 0.29
CA VAL A 24 5.03 14.40 -0.82
C VAL A 24 6.52 14.08 -0.67
N PRO A 25 7.13 14.15 0.53
CA PRO A 25 8.52 13.73 0.73
C PRO A 25 8.80 12.32 0.22
N TYR A 26 7.93 11.36 0.50
CA TYR A 26 8.07 10.00 0.01
C TYR A 26 7.97 9.92 -1.53
N CYS A 27 7.05 10.65 -2.13
CA CYS A 27 6.92 10.72 -3.60
C CYS A 27 8.17 11.28 -4.28
N VAL A 28 8.91 12.16 -3.59
CA VAL A 28 10.18 12.72 -4.10
C VAL A 28 11.32 11.72 -3.96
N LEU A 29 11.43 11.05 -2.80
CA LEU A 29 12.54 10.16 -2.49
C LEU A 29 12.37 8.77 -3.12
N GLY A 30 11.15 8.26 -3.15
CA GLY A 30 10.83 6.94 -3.69
C GLY A 30 11.42 5.79 -2.88
N GLY A 31 11.43 4.61 -3.51
CA GLY A 31 11.98 3.40 -2.91
C GLY A 31 11.09 2.79 -1.83
N THR A 32 11.71 2.06 -0.88
CA THR A 32 11.04 1.49 0.29
C THR A 32 11.49 2.27 1.53
N ALA A 33 10.55 2.72 2.34
CA ALA A 33 10.85 3.47 3.55
C ALA A 33 9.87 3.16 4.69
N LEU A 34 10.36 3.24 5.93
CA LEU A 34 9.50 3.37 7.10
C LEU A 34 9.10 4.84 7.22
N ALA A 35 7.80 5.10 7.20
CA ALA A 35 7.23 6.42 7.41
C ALA A 35 6.66 6.51 8.83
N GLU A 36 7.08 7.54 9.58
CA GLU A 36 6.68 7.82 10.96
C GLU A 36 6.12 9.24 11.06
N GLY A 37 5.64 9.61 12.24
CA GLY A 37 4.98 10.89 12.44
C GLY A 37 3.63 10.94 11.71
N ARG A 38 3.42 11.94 10.85
CA ARG A 38 2.25 12.06 9.95
C ARG A 38 2.54 11.47 8.57
N GLY A 39 3.75 10.85 8.34
CA GLY A 39 4.26 10.36 7.08
C GLY A 39 5.50 11.08 6.57
N GLU A 40 5.91 12.16 7.23
CA GLU A 40 7.05 13.01 6.84
C GLU A 40 8.40 12.50 7.31
N VAL A 41 8.45 11.72 8.38
CA VAL A 41 9.71 11.16 8.91
C VAL A 41 9.98 9.85 8.19
N LEU A 42 10.93 9.86 7.26
CA LEU A 42 11.23 8.73 6.39
C LEU A 42 12.58 8.10 6.75
N THR A 43 12.57 6.81 7.05
CA THR A 43 13.78 5.99 7.20
C THR A 43 13.88 5.04 6.02
N PRO A 44 14.86 5.19 5.11
CA PRO A 44 15.05 4.26 3.99
C PRO A 44 15.25 2.82 4.46
N LEU A 45 14.62 1.90 3.76
CA LEU A 45 14.72 0.45 4.00
C LEU A 45 15.24 -0.25 2.73
N PRO A 46 15.72 -1.51 2.84
CA PRO A 46 16.02 -2.32 1.67
C PRO A 46 14.81 -2.40 0.74
N SER A 47 15.08 -2.39 -0.57
CA SER A 47 14.02 -2.50 -1.57
C SER A 47 13.23 -3.81 -1.41
N LEU A 48 11.91 -3.73 -1.62
CA LEU A 48 11.09 -4.92 -1.75
C LEU A 48 11.65 -5.78 -2.91
N PRO A 49 11.81 -7.10 -2.76
CA PRO A 49 12.17 -7.97 -3.87
C PRO A 49 11.21 -7.79 -5.04
N LYS A 50 11.71 -7.92 -6.27
CA LYS A 50 10.88 -7.81 -7.48
C LYS A 50 9.69 -8.76 -7.40
N CYS A 51 8.49 -8.21 -7.59
CA CYS A 51 7.26 -8.97 -7.58
C CYS A 51 6.21 -8.31 -8.46
N TRP A 52 5.20 -9.07 -8.84
CA TRP A 52 4.03 -8.58 -9.54
C TRP A 52 3.01 -8.03 -8.53
N VAL A 53 2.34 -6.97 -8.92
CA VAL A 53 1.35 -6.30 -8.07
C VAL A 53 0.05 -6.15 -8.87
N VAL A 54 -1.03 -6.71 -8.35
CA VAL A 54 -2.38 -6.45 -8.86
C VAL A 54 -3.08 -5.49 -7.92
N LEU A 55 -3.55 -4.37 -8.47
CA LEU A 55 -4.32 -3.37 -7.72
C LEU A 55 -5.76 -3.38 -8.23
N CYS A 56 -6.70 -3.30 -7.30
CA CYS A 56 -8.11 -3.11 -7.64
C CYS A 56 -8.68 -1.95 -6.83
N LYS A 57 -9.17 -0.93 -7.53
CA LYS A 57 -9.82 0.25 -6.96
C LYS A 57 -11.32 0.18 -7.25
N PRO A 58 -12.16 -0.16 -6.27
CA PRO A 58 -13.61 -0.16 -6.45
C PRO A 58 -14.16 1.26 -6.67
N GLU A 59 -15.36 1.38 -7.23
CA GLU A 59 -15.97 2.66 -7.63
C GLU A 59 -16.28 3.63 -6.49
N PHE A 60 -16.41 3.14 -5.25
CA PHE A 60 -16.68 4.02 -4.11
C PHE A 60 -15.41 4.74 -3.62
N SER A 61 -15.60 5.89 -2.98
CA SER A 61 -14.54 6.64 -2.33
C SER A 61 -14.63 6.58 -0.81
N ILE A 62 -13.49 6.80 -0.14
CA ILE A 62 -13.39 6.90 1.31
C ILE A 62 -12.84 8.28 1.66
N SER A 63 -13.51 8.96 2.59
CA SER A 63 -13.01 10.23 3.11
C SER A 63 -11.88 9.98 4.10
N THR A 64 -10.66 10.33 3.74
CA THR A 64 -9.47 10.21 4.59
C THR A 64 -9.66 10.90 5.96
N PRO A 65 -10.11 12.18 6.04
CA PRO A 65 -10.33 12.83 7.33
C PRO A 65 -11.37 12.11 8.21
N ALA A 66 -12.47 11.62 7.60
CA ALA A 66 -13.49 10.90 8.34
C ALA A 66 -12.98 9.56 8.90
N LEU A 67 -12.10 8.87 8.15
CA LEU A 67 -11.54 7.60 8.60
C LEU A 67 -10.50 7.80 9.71
N PHE A 68 -9.66 8.85 9.62
CA PHE A 68 -8.75 9.23 10.70
C PHE A 68 -9.49 9.59 11.97
N ALA A 69 -10.55 10.41 11.90
CA ALA A 69 -11.35 10.74 13.07
C ALA A 69 -12.01 9.51 13.72
N LYS A 70 -12.24 8.45 12.95
CA LYS A 70 -12.88 7.22 13.43
C LYS A 70 -11.88 6.23 14.05
N ILE A 71 -10.64 6.16 13.56
CA ILE A 71 -9.69 5.12 13.95
C ILE A 71 -9.42 5.09 15.45
N ASP A 72 -9.37 6.26 16.11
CA ASP A 72 -9.12 6.38 17.56
C ASP A 72 -10.25 5.80 18.41
N SER A 73 -11.47 5.71 17.84
CA SER A 73 -12.65 5.15 18.52
C SER A 73 -12.86 3.67 18.28
N VAL A 74 -12.08 3.05 17.40
CA VAL A 74 -12.24 1.65 16.99
C VAL A 74 -11.28 0.76 17.77
N ARG A 75 -11.79 -0.36 18.29
CA ARG A 75 -10.93 -1.42 18.82
C ARG A 75 -10.24 -2.14 17.67
N LEU A 76 -8.93 -1.93 17.54
CA LEU A 76 -8.11 -2.63 16.55
C LEU A 76 -8.06 -4.13 16.88
N ARG A 77 -8.13 -4.96 15.85
CA ARG A 77 -8.03 -6.43 15.98
C ARG A 77 -6.63 -6.86 16.40
N CYS A 78 -5.62 -6.25 15.79
CA CYS A 78 -4.22 -6.45 16.15
C CYS A 78 -3.42 -5.17 15.87
N ARG A 79 -2.16 -5.18 16.22
CA ARG A 79 -1.20 -4.14 15.82
C ARG A 79 -0.33 -4.64 14.67
N PRO A 80 0.06 -3.77 13.70
CA PRO A 80 1.00 -4.13 12.65
C PRO A 80 2.31 -4.67 13.24
N ASP A 81 2.84 -5.73 12.64
CA ASP A 81 4.17 -6.27 12.96
C ASP A 81 5.26 -5.55 12.14
N THR A 82 5.46 -4.25 12.41
CA THR A 82 6.42 -3.42 11.69
C THR A 82 7.85 -3.99 11.76
N ARG A 83 8.26 -4.51 12.94
CA ARG A 83 9.60 -5.10 13.09
C ARG A 83 9.78 -6.35 12.25
N GLY A 84 8.77 -7.20 12.19
CA GLY A 84 8.79 -8.40 11.36
C GLY A 84 8.78 -8.08 9.86
N VAL A 85 8.08 -7.02 9.44
CA VAL A 85 8.14 -6.53 8.04
C VAL A 85 9.54 -6.04 7.70
N ILE A 86 10.17 -5.22 8.56
CA ILE A 86 11.53 -4.71 8.35
C ILE A 86 12.52 -5.88 8.27
N ALA A 87 12.48 -6.82 9.22
CA ALA A 87 13.35 -8.00 9.21
C ALA A 87 13.17 -8.85 7.93
N ALA A 88 11.95 -9.00 7.43
CA ALA A 88 11.69 -9.71 6.18
C ALA A 88 12.25 -8.96 4.97
N LEU A 89 12.14 -7.62 4.93
CA LEU A 89 12.78 -6.79 3.89
C LEU A 89 14.30 -6.93 3.91
N GLU A 90 14.93 -6.86 5.08
CA GLU A 90 16.39 -7.03 5.26
C GLU A 90 16.85 -8.43 4.82
N ALA A 91 16.02 -9.44 4.99
CA ALA A 91 16.28 -10.81 4.54
C ALA A 91 15.96 -11.06 3.06
N GLY A 92 15.37 -10.10 2.34
CA GLY A 92 14.85 -10.30 0.98
C GLY A 92 13.70 -11.31 0.90
N ASP A 93 12.96 -11.51 2.00
CA ASP A 93 11.85 -12.47 2.11
C ASP A 93 10.52 -11.82 1.70
N LEU A 94 10.21 -11.87 0.40
CA LEU A 94 8.95 -11.35 -0.15
C LEU A 94 7.72 -11.98 0.52
N THR A 95 7.74 -13.30 0.72
CA THR A 95 6.64 -14.02 1.37
C THR A 95 6.46 -13.58 2.81
N GLY A 96 7.56 -13.38 3.52
CA GLY A 96 7.56 -12.85 4.89
C GLY A 96 6.99 -11.46 4.99
N VAL A 97 7.29 -10.57 4.04
CA VAL A 97 6.67 -9.24 3.94
C VAL A 97 5.18 -9.37 3.66
N ALA A 98 4.81 -10.11 2.61
CA ALA A 98 3.42 -10.24 2.17
C ALA A 98 2.48 -10.77 3.26
N ARG A 99 2.93 -11.77 4.03
CA ARG A 99 2.16 -12.37 5.13
C ARG A 99 1.98 -11.47 6.34
N ARG A 100 2.82 -10.43 6.48
CA ARG A 100 2.77 -9.47 7.60
C ARG A 100 2.05 -8.17 7.23
N MET A 101 1.64 -8.02 5.97
CA MET A 101 0.85 -6.86 5.55
C MET A 101 -0.44 -6.77 6.37
N TYR A 102 -0.64 -5.65 7.04
CA TYR A 102 -1.83 -5.37 7.82
C TYR A 102 -2.12 -3.87 7.80
N ASN A 103 -3.35 -3.51 7.50
CA ASN A 103 -3.78 -2.12 7.47
C ASN A 103 -4.88 -1.88 8.52
N VAL A 104 -4.54 -1.11 9.55
CA VAL A 104 -5.45 -0.78 10.66
C VAL A 104 -6.72 -0.06 10.21
N PHE A 105 -6.68 0.69 9.10
CA PHE A 105 -7.84 1.38 8.57
C PHE A 105 -8.94 0.44 8.08
N GLU A 106 -8.60 -0.80 7.73
CA GLU A 106 -9.61 -1.81 7.38
C GLU A 106 -10.57 -2.08 8.57
N ASP A 107 -10.09 -2.01 9.81
CA ASP A 107 -10.92 -2.17 11.00
C ASP A 107 -11.89 -1.00 11.22
N ALA A 108 -11.54 0.19 10.76
CA ALA A 108 -12.36 1.38 10.86
C ALA A 108 -13.40 1.53 9.72
N LEU A 109 -13.30 0.72 8.67
CA LEU A 109 -14.26 0.80 7.56
C LEU A 109 -15.69 0.45 8.00
N PRO A 110 -16.73 1.11 7.45
CA PRO A 110 -18.11 0.66 7.53
C PRO A 110 -18.24 -0.78 6.99
N SER A 111 -19.11 -1.59 7.59
CA SER A 111 -19.22 -3.04 7.30
C SER A 111 -19.39 -3.34 5.80
N HIS A 112 -20.25 -2.61 5.09
CA HIS A 112 -20.48 -2.81 3.67
C HIS A 112 -19.24 -2.51 2.80
N ARG A 113 -18.45 -1.47 3.13
CA ARG A 113 -17.19 -1.14 2.44
C ARG A 113 -16.09 -2.13 2.77
N ARG A 114 -16.00 -2.54 4.03
CA ARG A 114 -15.07 -3.60 4.46
C ARG A 114 -15.34 -4.90 3.73
N SER A 115 -16.61 -5.30 3.56
CA SER A 115 -16.97 -6.49 2.79
C SER A 115 -16.41 -6.42 1.37
N ARG A 116 -16.61 -5.29 0.66
CA ARG A 116 -16.12 -5.13 -0.71
C ARG A 116 -14.59 -5.20 -0.81
N VAL A 117 -13.87 -4.57 0.13
CA VAL A 117 -12.39 -4.68 0.19
C VAL A 117 -11.97 -6.13 0.47
N ASN A 118 -12.65 -6.82 1.37
CA ASN A 118 -12.38 -8.23 1.68
C ASN A 118 -12.66 -9.14 0.47
N ASP A 119 -13.71 -8.89 -0.30
CA ASP A 119 -14.03 -9.66 -1.51
C ASP A 119 -12.87 -9.56 -2.53
N ILE A 120 -12.34 -8.35 -2.76
CA ILE A 120 -11.16 -8.15 -3.62
C ILE A 120 -9.96 -8.91 -3.07
N LYS A 121 -9.63 -8.75 -1.78
CA LYS A 121 -8.49 -9.43 -1.14
C LYS A 121 -8.63 -10.95 -1.22
N ASN A 122 -9.83 -11.49 -1.03
CA ASN A 122 -10.11 -12.92 -1.12
C ASN A 122 -9.88 -13.44 -2.55
N ILE A 123 -10.29 -12.69 -3.58
CA ILE A 123 -10.03 -13.06 -4.98
C ILE A 123 -8.52 -13.08 -5.23
N LEU A 124 -7.78 -12.04 -4.80
CA LEU A 124 -6.33 -11.99 -4.94
C LEU A 124 -5.64 -13.21 -4.29
N ILE A 125 -6.02 -13.55 -3.05
CA ILE A 125 -5.47 -14.71 -2.35
C ILE A 125 -5.84 -16.03 -3.04
N GLN A 126 -7.08 -16.18 -3.51
CA GLN A 126 -7.53 -17.37 -4.24
C GLN A 126 -6.79 -17.58 -5.56
N CYS A 127 -6.32 -16.49 -6.19
CA CYS A 127 -5.47 -16.52 -7.39
C CYS A 127 -3.97 -16.68 -7.05
N GLY A 128 -3.60 -16.94 -5.81
CA GLY A 128 -2.22 -17.24 -5.43
C GLY A 128 -1.39 -16.05 -4.97
N ALA A 129 -2.00 -14.89 -4.62
CA ALA A 129 -1.24 -13.81 -4.01
C ALA A 129 -0.57 -14.28 -2.70
N LEU A 130 0.70 -13.94 -2.50
CA LEU A 130 1.47 -14.20 -1.28
C LEU A 130 0.87 -13.47 -0.07
N GLY A 131 0.19 -12.36 -0.32
CA GLY A 131 -0.55 -11.57 0.64
C GLY A 131 -1.36 -10.48 -0.07
N ALA A 132 -2.40 -9.98 0.59
CA ALA A 132 -3.24 -8.90 0.08
C ALA A 132 -3.62 -7.91 1.20
N SER A 133 -3.64 -6.62 0.89
CA SER A 133 -3.97 -5.55 1.83
C SER A 133 -4.65 -4.38 1.13
N MET A 134 -5.29 -3.52 1.90
CA MET A 134 -5.76 -2.22 1.43
C MET A 134 -4.63 -1.21 1.46
N SER A 135 -4.55 -0.32 0.48
CA SER A 135 -3.56 0.76 0.42
C SER A 135 -4.05 2.00 1.16
N GLY A 136 -3.26 2.51 2.10
CA GLY A 136 -3.56 3.74 2.84
C GLY A 136 -4.95 3.73 3.48
N THR A 137 -5.71 4.80 3.31
CA THR A 137 -7.11 4.88 3.77
C THR A 137 -8.10 4.19 2.83
N GLY A 138 -7.62 3.57 1.74
CA GLY A 138 -8.41 2.85 0.77
C GLY A 138 -9.10 3.74 -0.27
N PRO A 139 -10.02 3.20 -1.05
CA PRO A 139 -10.49 1.80 -1.05
C PRO A 139 -9.65 0.82 -1.85
N THR A 140 -8.57 1.27 -2.51
CA THR A 140 -7.72 0.41 -3.34
C THR A 140 -7.16 -0.73 -2.49
N ALA A 141 -7.37 -1.97 -2.94
CA ALA A 141 -6.71 -3.15 -2.40
C ALA A 141 -5.69 -3.68 -3.41
N PHE A 142 -4.64 -4.34 -2.91
CA PHE A 142 -3.59 -4.90 -3.75
C PHE A 142 -3.14 -6.26 -3.24
N GLY A 143 -2.58 -7.06 -4.14
CA GLY A 143 -1.93 -8.34 -3.83
C GLY A 143 -0.54 -8.40 -4.44
N LEU A 144 0.38 -9.08 -3.74
CA LEU A 144 1.75 -9.33 -4.17
C LEU A 144 1.86 -10.76 -4.70
N PHE A 145 2.51 -10.93 -5.84
CA PHE A 145 2.69 -12.23 -6.50
C PHE A 145 4.16 -12.40 -6.89
N ASP A 146 4.66 -13.62 -6.79
CA ASP A 146 5.96 -14.04 -7.28
C ASP A 146 5.89 -14.65 -8.70
N ASP A 147 4.69 -14.93 -9.19
CA ASP A 147 4.41 -15.48 -10.52
C ASP A 147 3.55 -14.53 -11.36
N GLU A 148 3.97 -14.28 -12.60
CA GLU A 148 3.25 -13.39 -13.53
C GLU A 148 1.92 -13.98 -13.98
N GLY A 149 1.87 -15.28 -14.24
CA GLY A 149 0.67 -15.97 -14.72
C GLY A 149 -0.46 -15.90 -13.70
N LEU A 150 -0.14 -16.13 -12.42
CA LEU A 150 -1.10 -15.98 -11.31
C LEU A 150 -1.57 -14.54 -11.14
N ALA A 151 -0.67 -13.57 -11.30
CA ALA A 151 -1.03 -12.15 -11.25
C ALA A 151 -1.95 -11.76 -12.42
N GLN A 152 -1.70 -12.27 -13.62
CA GLN A 152 -2.54 -12.05 -14.79
C GLN A 152 -3.93 -12.66 -14.60
N GLU A 153 -4.04 -13.88 -14.10
CA GLU A 153 -5.30 -14.54 -13.77
C GLU A 153 -6.10 -13.72 -12.75
N ALA A 154 -5.42 -13.21 -11.71
CA ALA A 154 -6.04 -12.36 -10.70
C ALA A 154 -6.60 -11.07 -11.30
N ARG A 155 -5.85 -10.42 -12.19
CA ARG A 155 -6.30 -9.23 -12.91
C ARG A 155 -7.55 -9.52 -13.74
N GLU A 156 -7.56 -10.62 -14.50
CA GLU A 156 -8.70 -11.00 -15.35
C GLU A 156 -9.93 -11.28 -14.50
N ARG A 157 -9.78 -12.06 -13.43
CA ARG A 157 -10.88 -12.40 -12.52
C ARG A 157 -11.45 -11.19 -11.78
N LEU A 158 -10.62 -10.18 -11.50
CA LEU A 158 -11.06 -8.91 -10.94
C LEU A 158 -11.66 -7.96 -11.98
N GLY A 159 -11.44 -8.20 -13.29
CA GLY A 159 -12.01 -7.38 -14.37
C GLY A 159 -13.53 -7.34 -14.38
N ASP A 160 -14.19 -8.39 -13.86
CA ASP A 160 -15.65 -8.43 -13.67
C ASP A 160 -16.12 -7.69 -12.41
N PHE A 161 -15.17 -7.25 -11.57
CA PHE A 161 -15.46 -6.46 -10.39
C PHE A 161 -15.62 -4.99 -10.79
N SER A 162 -16.71 -4.33 -10.34
CA SER A 162 -16.91 -2.91 -10.66
C SER A 162 -15.77 -2.07 -10.06
N GLY A 163 -14.96 -1.47 -10.94
CA GLY A 163 -13.81 -0.67 -10.57
C GLY A 163 -12.68 -0.71 -11.59
N GLU A 164 -11.55 -0.14 -11.21
CA GLU A 164 -10.33 -0.11 -12.04
C GLU A 164 -9.36 -1.19 -11.55
N VAL A 165 -8.82 -2.00 -12.47
CA VAL A 165 -7.85 -3.06 -12.16
C VAL A 165 -6.57 -2.86 -12.94
N PHE A 166 -5.44 -2.87 -12.23
CA PHE A 166 -4.11 -2.67 -12.81
C PHE A 166 -3.19 -3.83 -12.43
N LEU A 167 -2.36 -4.24 -13.38
CA LEU A 167 -1.23 -5.14 -13.17
C LEU A 167 0.06 -4.36 -13.42
N THR A 168 0.98 -4.44 -12.49
CA THR A 168 2.30 -3.79 -12.58
C THR A 168 3.35 -4.64 -11.87
N GLN A 169 4.59 -4.19 -11.91
CA GLN A 169 5.73 -4.82 -11.22
C GLN A 169 6.42 -3.77 -10.34
N THR A 170 6.98 -4.21 -9.22
CA THR A 170 7.85 -3.36 -8.40
C THR A 170 9.14 -3.05 -9.16
N VAL A 171 9.66 -1.84 -8.97
CA VAL A 171 10.91 -1.36 -9.59
C VAL A 171 12.11 -1.61 -8.68
#